data_ac8fe92bc841dcbfa3eb20b0ffaab945
#
_entry.id   ac8fe92bc841dcbfa3eb20b0ffaab945
#
_cell.length_a   1.000
_cell.length_b   1.000
_cell.length_c   1.000
_cell.angle_alpha   90.00
_cell.angle_beta   90.00
_cell.angle_gamma   90.00
#
_symmetry.space_group_name_H-M   'P 1'
#
loop_
_entity.id
_entity.type
_entity.pdbx_description
1 polymer ?
#
loop_
_entity_poly.entity_id
_entity_poly.type
_entity_poly.pdbx_seq_one_letter_code
_entity_poly.pdbx_strand_id
1 'polypeptide(L)'
;MTRPENLQPTSPALPPKILPAAAVRWLFPLLLAALYLAQCAWFIRTQSLTYDEPVHIAEGLNAWRYGRFEQYNDHPPLARLWCTLPLIGPQWQVEVEPLFDSFRVPHIAPDPVALAWRARAMNVLFGLLLAGLVWRAADRLFSRATANFALALFAFSPALIAHFSIAATDGAATLFIFATAWALVRWRARPTWRRTFGFGLLLGVLLLAKFSTAPSFLLALLWMLLLGADRVIQPPARWNWSKTAAALLLASSVVWAGYFFHVSRLTVRDGTLTATFPNWNAPIVKPVRGDRNYSLLIPAGEYIEGFRELVRHNRQGQPAFFLGQASTHGGWKLYYPVVILLKWPTIVLALSLTGLAMALRRITRKLQVPPDLWIMASFPALYLAMAIPARFNLGDRHVLPMYPFAILFAGALWEWAAPRRTVAAVLILLAALNAADALRYAPGYLSYFTPFVRPAESFRLLTDSNLDWGQGLLALREYQRDHPGERIWLSYFGSVDPRVYGIQSDSFAGNRNVSGTVVVSATNLSGQYLAEPERYRWLLEQKPVTILDDSLYVFQIRDSGPQP
;
A
#
# COMPACT_ATOMS: atom_id res chain seq x y z
N MET A 1 -86.41 -18.61 -2.60
CA MET A 1 -85.69 -17.97 -1.51
C MET A 1 -84.24 -18.41 -1.60
N THR A 2 -83.40 -17.66 -2.32
CA THR A 2 -81.95 -17.88 -2.48
C THR A 2 -81.21 -16.80 -1.67
N ARG A 3 -80.32 -17.23 -0.74
CA ARG A 3 -79.53 -16.35 0.08
C ARG A 3 -78.42 -15.69 -0.77
N PRO A 4 -78.06 -14.43 -0.57
CA PRO A 4 -76.93 -13.80 -1.23
C PRO A 4 -75.60 -14.25 -0.58
N GLU A 5 -74.58 -14.59 -1.43
CA GLU A 5 -73.23 -14.88 -1.05
C GLU A 5 -72.53 -13.63 -0.49
N ASN A 6 -71.95 -13.79 0.69
CA ASN A 6 -71.07 -12.79 1.33
C ASN A 6 -69.77 -12.67 0.57
N LEU A 7 -69.57 -11.63 -0.23
CA LEU A 7 -68.28 -11.18 -0.74
C LEU A 7 -67.48 -10.56 0.42
N GLN A 8 -66.43 -11.26 0.84
CA GLN A 8 -65.43 -10.69 1.76
C GLN A 8 -64.68 -9.55 1.06
N PRO A 9 -64.40 -8.41 1.71
CA PRO A 9 -63.60 -7.33 1.16
C PRO A 9 -62.13 -7.78 1.06
N THR A 10 -61.59 -7.76 -0.16
CA THR A 10 -60.15 -7.93 -0.41
C THR A 10 -59.38 -6.82 0.29
N SER A 11 -58.48 -7.18 1.22
CA SER A 11 -57.58 -6.24 1.86
C SER A 11 -56.79 -5.45 0.82
N PRO A 12 -56.71 -4.11 0.93
CA PRO A 12 -55.91 -3.32 0.01
C PRO A 12 -54.41 -3.71 0.12
N ALA A 13 -53.80 -4.02 -1.02
CA ALA A 13 -52.37 -4.29 -1.10
C ALA A 13 -51.62 -3.10 -0.52
N LEU A 14 -50.74 -3.36 0.46
CA LEU A 14 -49.85 -2.34 1.03
C LEU A 14 -49.03 -1.69 -0.10
N PRO A 15 -48.98 -0.36 -0.19
CA PRO A 15 -48.16 0.32 -1.20
C PRO A 15 -46.70 -0.09 -1.04
N PRO A 16 -45.96 -0.24 -2.15
CA PRO A 16 -44.53 -0.58 -2.10
C PRO A 16 -43.80 0.42 -1.18
N LYS A 17 -43.06 -0.08 -0.19
CA LYS A 17 -42.26 0.75 0.70
C LYS A 17 -41.19 1.49 -0.12
N ILE A 18 -41.50 2.70 -0.54
CA ILE A 18 -40.57 3.60 -1.19
C ILE A 18 -39.49 3.96 -0.15
N LEU A 19 -38.24 3.58 -0.42
CA LEU A 19 -37.11 3.95 0.44
C LEU A 19 -37.09 5.47 0.65
N PRO A 20 -36.88 5.97 1.88
CA PRO A 20 -36.83 7.39 2.14
C PRO A 20 -35.72 8.03 1.30
N ALA A 21 -35.93 9.22 0.74
CA ALA A 21 -35.00 9.95 -0.12
C ALA A 21 -33.59 10.07 0.51
N ALA A 22 -33.52 10.10 1.84
CA ALA A 22 -32.28 10.04 2.61
C ALA A 22 -31.51 8.72 2.43
N ALA A 23 -32.18 7.59 2.25
CA ALA A 23 -31.57 6.28 2.03
C ALA A 23 -31.06 6.12 0.58
N VAL A 24 -31.83 6.61 -0.39
CA VAL A 24 -31.48 6.54 -1.82
C VAL A 24 -30.14 7.24 -2.13
N ARG A 25 -29.84 8.34 -1.45
CA ARG A 25 -28.59 9.09 -1.63
C ARG A 25 -27.31 8.33 -1.23
N TRP A 26 -27.42 7.29 -0.39
CA TRP A 26 -26.30 6.47 0.06
C TRP A 26 -26.14 5.18 -0.74
N LEU A 27 -27.16 4.79 -1.50
CA LEU A 27 -27.16 3.51 -2.23
C LEU A 27 -25.96 3.39 -3.17
N PHE A 28 -25.68 4.43 -3.97
CA PHE A 28 -24.58 4.41 -4.92
C PHE A 28 -23.18 4.35 -4.25
N PRO A 29 -22.85 5.20 -3.26
CA PRO A 29 -21.60 5.06 -2.50
C PRO A 29 -21.44 3.70 -1.81
N LEU A 30 -22.51 3.14 -1.23
CA LEU A 30 -22.47 1.83 -0.60
C LEU A 30 -22.28 0.70 -1.61
N LEU A 31 -22.89 0.79 -2.79
CA LEU A 31 -22.65 -0.16 -3.89
C LEU A 31 -21.17 -0.15 -4.32
N LEU A 32 -20.57 1.03 -4.52
CA LEU A 32 -19.16 1.14 -4.87
C LEU A 32 -18.23 0.60 -3.78
N ALA A 33 -18.54 0.86 -2.52
CA ALA A 33 -17.82 0.29 -1.38
C ALA A 33 -17.95 -1.25 -1.34
N ALA A 34 -19.13 -1.80 -1.60
CA ALA A 34 -19.36 -3.25 -1.68
C ALA A 34 -18.59 -3.88 -2.85
N LEU A 35 -18.56 -3.23 -4.02
CA LEU A 35 -17.77 -3.68 -5.18
C LEU A 35 -16.27 -3.65 -4.88
N TYR A 36 -15.76 -2.60 -4.21
CA TYR A 36 -14.38 -2.54 -3.75
C TYR A 36 -14.05 -3.70 -2.80
N LEU A 37 -14.89 -3.94 -1.78
CA LEU A 37 -14.72 -5.05 -0.83
C LEU A 37 -14.76 -6.43 -1.51
N ALA A 38 -15.64 -6.61 -2.49
CA ALA A 38 -15.74 -7.86 -3.25
C ALA A 38 -14.44 -8.15 -4.03
N GLN A 39 -13.85 -7.13 -4.66
CA GLN A 39 -12.58 -7.24 -5.37
C GLN A 39 -11.41 -7.52 -4.41
N CYS A 40 -11.34 -6.84 -3.27
CA CYS A 40 -10.35 -7.13 -2.23
C CYS A 40 -10.49 -8.58 -1.71
N ALA A 41 -11.72 -9.03 -1.44
CA ALA A 41 -11.99 -10.39 -0.99
C ALA A 41 -11.59 -11.45 -2.05
N TRP A 42 -11.80 -11.15 -3.32
CA TRP A 42 -11.39 -12.03 -4.42
C TRP A 42 -9.85 -12.12 -4.50
N PHE A 43 -9.15 -10.98 -4.49
CA PHE A 43 -7.69 -10.94 -4.41
C PHE A 43 -7.16 -11.78 -3.23
N ILE A 44 -7.68 -11.55 -2.01
CA ILE A 44 -7.20 -12.23 -0.80
C ILE A 44 -7.35 -13.76 -0.91
N ARG A 45 -8.41 -14.24 -1.56
CA ARG A 45 -8.67 -15.68 -1.70
C ARG A 45 -7.76 -16.38 -2.69
N THR A 46 -7.22 -15.67 -3.66
CA THR A 46 -6.48 -16.25 -4.78
C THR A 46 -4.97 -16.04 -4.67
N GLN A 47 -4.52 -15.13 -3.80
CA GLN A 47 -3.11 -14.78 -3.68
C GLN A 47 -2.49 -15.38 -2.41
N SER A 48 -1.35 -16.09 -2.54
CA SER A 48 -0.52 -16.48 -1.41
C SER A 48 0.12 -15.26 -0.73
N LEU A 49 0.73 -15.44 0.46
CA LEU A 49 1.45 -14.39 1.15
C LEU A 49 2.57 -13.83 0.24
N THR A 50 2.68 -12.51 0.19
CA THR A 50 3.78 -11.83 -0.49
C THR A 50 5.06 -11.89 0.34
N TYR A 51 6.20 -11.48 -0.24
CA TYR A 51 7.52 -11.60 0.37
C TYR A 51 7.57 -11.00 1.79
N ASP A 52 7.08 -9.77 1.99
CA ASP A 52 7.22 -9.03 3.26
C ASP A 52 6.14 -9.40 4.30
N GLU A 53 4.98 -9.94 3.90
CA GLU A 53 3.85 -10.15 4.80
C GLU A 53 4.16 -11.06 6.01
N PRO A 54 4.87 -12.20 5.84
CA PRO A 54 5.17 -13.07 6.97
C PRO A 54 5.97 -12.37 8.06
N VAL A 55 6.96 -11.54 7.69
CA VAL A 55 7.74 -10.76 8.64
C VAL A 55 6.88 -9.72 9.35
N HIS A 56 6.03 -9.00 8.61
CA HIS A 56 5.13 -8.03 9.23
C HIS A 56 4.18 -8.70 10.24
N ILE A 57 3.71 -9.90 9.94
CA ILE A 57 2.84 -10.68 10.83
C ILE A 57 3.63 -11.21 12.04
N ALA A 58 4.81 -11.79 11.83
CA ALA A 58 5.64 -12.30 12.92
C ALA A 58 6.03 -11.18 13.90
N GLU A 59 6.47 -10.02 13.39
CA GLU A 59 6.83 -8.86 14.20
C GLU A 59 5.64 -8.28 14.96
N GLY A 60 4.46 -8.22 14.34
CA GLY A 60 3.26 -7.79 15.03
C GLY A 60 2.85 -8.73 16.16
N LEU A 61 2.97 -10.05 15.95
CA LEU A 61 2.73 -11.06 17.00
C LEU A 61 3.76 -10.96 18.13
N ASN A 62 5.06 -10.77 17.80
CA ASN A 62 6.12 -10.57 18.77
C ASN A 62 5.89 -9.32 19.63
N ALA A 63 5.46 -8.22 19.00
CA ALA A 63 5.11 -7.01 19.72
C ALA A 63 3.94 -7.22 20.68
N TRP A 64 2.82 -7.84 20.23
CA TRP A 64 1.66 -8.10 21.08
C TRP A 64 1.95 -9.04 22.24
N ARG A 65 2.72 -10.13 21.99
CA ARG A 65 2.93 -11.20 22.97
C ARG A 65 4.06 -10.90 23.96
N TYR A 66 5.10 -10.22 23.48
CA TYR A 66 6.35 -10.07 24.24
C TYR A 66 6.80 -8.62 24.38
N GLY A 67 6.08 -7.66 23.81
CA GLY A 67 6.51 -6.26 23.78
C GLY A 67 7.84 -6.08 23.03
N ARG A 68 8.16 -6.87 22.03
CA ARG A 68 9.44 -6.83 21.30
C ARG A 68 9.29 -6.09 20.00
N PHE A 69 10.24 -5.15 19.73
CA PHE A 69 10.34 -4.36 18.50
C PHE A 69 11.77 -4.41 17.92
N GLU A 70 12.47 -5.54 18.11
CA GLU A 70 13.90 -5.67 17.82
C GLU A 70 14.18 -6.09 16.39
N GLN A 71 13.55 -7.17 15.94
CA GLN A 71 13.84 -7.80 14.66
C GLN A 71 13.19 -6.99 13.52
N TYR A 72 13.92 -6.80 12.40
CA TYR A 72 13.42 -6.06 11.25
C TYR A 72 12.79 -4.69 11.59
N ASN A 73 13.45 -3.91 12.46
CA ASN A 73 12.97 -2.60 12.95
C ASN A 73 13.07 -1.48 11.88
N ASP A 74 12.95 -1.82 10.61
CA ASP A 74 12.95 -0.92 9.46
C ASP A 74 11.60 -0.24 9.19
N HIS A 75 10.56 -0.63 9.94
CA HIS A 75 9.23 -0.05 9.87
C HIS A 75 8.63 0.20 11.26
N PRO A 76 7.87 1.32 11.46
CA PRO A 76 7.13 1.56 12.68
C PRO A 76 6.00 0.54 12.88
N PRO A 77 5.50 0.35 14.11
CA PRO A 77 4.69 -0.81 14.47
C PRO A 77 3.21 -0.77 14.04
N LEU A 78 2.64 0.38 13.64
CA LEU A 78 1.19 0.53 13.47
C LEU A 78 0.55 -0.54 12.57
N ALA A 79 1.08 -0.71 11.35
CA ALA A 79 0.50 -1.66 10.41
C ALA A 79 0.67 -3.10 10.89
N ARG A 80 1.82 -3.43 11.49
CA ARG A 80 2.14 -4.74 12.07
C ARG A 80 1.18 -5.09 13.21
N LEU A 81 1.00 -4.17 14.17
CA LEU A 81 0.06 -4.32 15.27
C LEU A 81 -1.39 -4.43 14.77
N TRP A 82 -1.77 -3.61 13.81
CA TRP A 82 -3.12 -3.58 13.27
C TRP A 82 -3.47 -4.89 12.55
N CYS A 83 -2.64 -5.34 11.60
CA CYS A 83 -2.88 -6.55 10.83
C CYS A 83 -2.90 -7.82 11.70
N THR A 84 -2.17 -7.84 12.82
CA THR A 84 -2.08 -9.01 13.70
C THR A 84 -3.07 -9.01 14.86
N LEU A 85 -3.87 -7.97 15.02
CA LEU A 85 -4.88 -7.90 16.08
C LEU A 85 -5.80 -9.14 16.15
N PRO A 86 -6.31 -9.71 15.03
CA PRO A 86 -7.13 -10.91 15.05
C PRO A 86 -6.31 -12.22 15.19
N LEU A 87 -4.98 -12.13 15.30
CA LEU A 87 -4.05 -13.27 15.32
C LEU A 87 -3.29 -13.39 16.66
N ILE A 88 -3.65 -12.65 17.69
CA ILE A 88 -2.92 -12.63 18.99
C ILE A 88 -2.93 -14.01 19.68
N GLY A 89 -3.94 -14.85 19.42
CA GLY A 89 -4.05 -16.18 20.02
C GLY A 89 -2.82 -17.08 19.76
N PRO A 90 -2.45 -17.96 20.71
CA PRO A 90 -1.21 -18.75 20.66
C PRO A 90 -1.16 -19.76 19.52
N GLN A 91 -2.32 -20.12 18.94
CA GLN A 91 -2.41 -21.02 17.78
C GLN A 91 -1.80 -20.45 16.50
N TRP A 92 -1.70 -19.11 16.37
CA TRP A 92 -1.12 -18.48 15.19
C TRP A 92 0.39 -18.35 15.36
N GLN A 93 1.13 -18.97 14.47
CA GLN A 93 2.58 -18.96 14.50
C GLN A 93 3.13 -18.73 13.10
N VAL A 94 4.15 -17.91 13.00
CA VAL A 94 4.94 -17.66 11.79
C VAL A 94 6.40 -17.77 12.21
N GLU A 95 7.07 -18.78 11.71
CA GLU A 95 8.49 -18.99 11.94
C GLU A 95 9.29 -18.27 10.86
N VAL A 96 10.16 -17.37 11.28
CA VAL A 96 11.03 -16.59 10.39
C VAL A 96 12.47 -16.93 10.68
N GLU A 97 13.14 -17.54 9.71
CA GLU A 97 14.57 -17.82 9.76
C GLU A 97 15.34 -16.71 9.06
N PRO A 98 16.22 -15.97 9.76
CA PRO A 98 17.06 -14.97 9.14
C PRO A 98 18.12 -15.64 8.24
N LEU A 99 18.31 -15.09 7.07
CA LEU A 99 19.41 -15.39 6.16
C LEU A 99 20.33 -14.16 6.10
N PHE A 100 21.47 -14.26 5.41
CA PHE A 100 22.49 -13.19 5.40
C PHE A 100 21.92 -11.82 4.98
N ASP A 101 21.16 -11.75 3.87
CA ASP A 101 20.55 -10.51 3.34
C ASP A 101 19.04 -10.64 3.13
N SER A 102 18.41 -11.67 3.72
CA SER A 102 17.01 -11.99 3.50
C SER A 102 16.44 -12.81 4.66
N PHE A 103 15.31 -13.46 4.45
CA PHE A 103 14.71 -14.39 5.41
C PHE A 103 13.91 -15.47 4.67
N ARG A 104 13.68 -16.57 5.36
CA ARG A 104 12.83 -17.67 4.92
C ARG A 104 11.76 -17.95 5.95
N VAL A 105 10.62 -18.44 5.50
CA VAL A 105 9.49 -18.82 6.35
C VAL A 105 9.16 -20.30 6.12
N PRO A 106 9.76 -21.20 6.91
CA PRO A 106 9.60 -22.65 6.74
C PRO A 106 8.27 -23.16 7.28
N HIS A 107 7.62 -22.41 8.19
CA HIS A 107 6.42 -22.87 8.88
C HIS A 107 5.45 -21.75 9.20
N ILE A 108 4.16 -22.04 8.94
CA ILE A 108 3.02 -21.19 9.33
C ILE A 108 1.92 -22.10 9.89
N ALA A 109 1.43 -21.80 11.09
CA ALA A 109 0.37 -22.55 11.73
C ALA A 109 -0.81 -21.65 12.14
N PRO A 110 -2.04 -22.19 12.19
CA PRO A 110 -2.44 -23.54 11.77
C PRO A 110 -2.64 -23.69 10.27
N ASP A 111 -2.91 -22.58 9.54
CA ASP A 111 -3.19 -22.53 8.11
C ASP A 111 -2.76 -21.19 7.51
N PRO A 112 -1.86 -21.18 6.50
CA PRO A 112 -1.34 -19.96 5.90
C PRO A 112 -2.43 -19.15 5.18
N VAL A 113 -3.45 -19.80 4.60
CA VAL A 113 -4.53 -19.09 3.91
C VAL A 113 -5.43 -18.38 4.91
N ALA A 114 -5.80 -19.04 6.00
CA ALA A 114 -6.61 -18.44 7.06
C ALA A 114 -5.86 -17.33 7.81
N LEU A 115 -4.54 -17.45 7.98
CA LEU A 115 -3.69 -16.42 8.55
C LEU A 115 -3.66 -15.18 7.64
N ALA A 116 -3.37 -15.38 6.34
CA ALA A 116 -3.34 -14.30 5.35
C ALA A 116 -4.70 -13.57 5.29
N TRP A 117 -5.80 -14.32 5.24
CA TRP A 117 -7.15 -13.74 5.21
C TRP A 117 -7.42 -12.80 6.38
N ARG A 118 -7.09 -13.22 7.61
CA ARG A 118 -7.32 -12.40 8.82
C ARG A 118 -6.45 -11.15 8.85
N ALA A 119 -5.16 -11.28 8.56
CA ALA A 119 -4.24 -10.15 8.53
C ALA A 119 -4.61 -9.12 7.46
N ARG A 120 -4.91 -9.60 6.25
CA ARG A 120 -5.26 -8.76 5.09
C ARG A 120 -6.60 -8.05 5.26
N ALA A 121 -7.62 -8.73 5.85
CA ALA A 121 -8.92 -8.12 6.13
C ALA A 121 -8.80 -6.86 6.99
N MET A 122 -7.86 -6.83 7.94
CA MET A 122 -7.58 -5.63 8.75
C MET A 122 -7.05 -4.48 7.88
N ASN A 123 -6.19 -4.77 6.90
CA ASN A 123 -5.65 -3.73 6.02
C ASN A 123 -6.71 -3.21 5.03
N VAL A 124 -7.66 -4.06 4.59
CA VAL A 124 -8.83 -3.65 3.78
C VAL A 124 -9.67 -2.60 4.52
N LEU A 125 -9.77 -2.65 5.85
CA LEU A 125 -10.45 -1.61 6.63
C LEU A 125 -9.78 -0.23 6.46
N PHE A 126 -8.45 -0.17 6.36
CA PHE A 126 -7.76 1.08 6.02
C PHE A 126 -8.16 1.59 4.63
N GLY A 127 -8.28 0.69 3.64
CA GLY A 127 -8.74 1.03 2.30
C GLY A 127 -10.16 1.60 2.29
N LEU A 128 -11.07 0.97 3.04
CA LEU A 128 -12.45 1.44 3.18
C LEU A 128 -12.53 2.82 3.88
N LEU A 129 -11.73 3.03 4.92
CA LEU A 129 -11.62 4.32 5.60
C LEU A 129 -11.09 5.40 4.65
N LEU A 130 -10.07 5.08 3.85
CA LEU A 130 -9.53 6.00 2.84
C LEU A 130 -10.58 6.34 1.77
N ALA A 131 -11.30 5.35 1.25
CA ALA A 131 -12.39 5.55 0.29
C ALA A 131 -13.44 6.53 0.85
N GLY A 132 -13.86 6.33 2.10
CA GLY A 132 -14.77 7.23 2.81
C GLY A 132 -14.21 8.65 2.99
N LEU A 133 -12.91 8.78 3.29
CA LEU A 133 -12.24 10.08 3.43
C LEU A 133 -12.10 10.80 2.09
N VAL A 134 -11.73 10.11 1.02
CA VAL A 134 -11.66 10.69 -0.35
C VAL A 134 -13.04 11.18 -0.78
N TRP A 135 -14.06 10.33 -0.61
CA TRP A 135 -15.43 10.70 -0.88
C TRP A 135 -15.86 11.94 -0.08
N ARG A 136 -15.56 11.96 1.22
CA ARG A 136 -15.90 13.08 2.11
C ARG A 136 -15.16 14.35 1.77
N ALA A 137 -13.89 14.26 1.38
CA ALA A 137 -13.10 15.40 0.94
C ALA A 137 -13.66 15.99 -0.36
N ALA A 138 -13.95 15.14 -1.35
CA ALA A 138 -14.54 15.55 -2.62
C ALA A 138 -15.95 16.18 -2.45
N ASP A 139 -16.82 15.61 -1.59
CA ASP A 139 -18.14 16.15 -1.25
C ASP A 139 -18.04 17.56 -0.60
N ARG A 140 -16.97 17.81 0.18
CA ARG A 140 -16.77 19.09 0.88
C ARG A 140 -16.08 20.15 0.03
N LEU A 141 -15.16 19.73 -0.82
CA LEU A 141 -14.41 20.64 -1.69
C LEU A 141 -15.21 21.03 -2.93
N PHE A 142 -16.11 20.17 -3.36
CA PHE A 142 -16.86 20.30 -4.60
C PHE A 142 -18.34 19.96 -4.38
N SER A 143 -18.78 18.79 -4.85
CA SER A 143 -20.17 18.35 -4.79
C SER A 143 -20.29 16.84 -4.54
N ARG A 144 -21.50 16.40 -4.22
CA ARG A 144 -21.86 14.99 -4.07
C ARG A 144 -21.62 14.18 -5.36
N ALA A 145 -21.90 14.76 -6.50
CA ALA A 145 -21.67 14.12 -7.80
C ALA A 145 -20.17 13.91 -8.04
N THR A 146 -19.36 14.92 -7.74
CA THR A 146 -17.88 14.84 -7.76
C THR A 146 -17.37 13.75 -6.80
N ALA A 147 -17.93 13.67 -5.59
CA ALA A 147 -17.56 12.65 -4.61
C ALA A 147 -17.87 11.21 -5.10
N ASN A 148 -19.03 11.02 -5.71
CA ASN A 148 -19.42 9.74 -6.27
C ASN A 148 -18.54 9.34 -7.47
N PHE A 149 -18.18 10.28 -8.33
CA PHE A 149 -17.27 10.05 -9.44
C PHE A 149 -15.85 9.69 -8.95
N ALA A 150 -15.32 10.42 -7.96
CA ALA A 150 -14.04 10.12 -7.34
C ALA A 150 -14.04 8.73 -6.67
N LEU A 151 -15.14 8.36 -5.99
CA LEU A 151 -15.29 7.04 -5.36
C LEU A 151 -15.36 5.92 -6.41
N ALA A 152 -15.98 6.15 -7.57
CA ALA A 152 -15.98 5.18 -8.66
C ALA A 152 -14.56 4.93 -9.20
N LEU A 153 -13.76 5.98 -9.40
CA LEU A 153 -12.36 5.83 -9.79
C LEU A 153 -11.53 5.10 -8.71
N PHE A 154 -11.78 5.38 -7.44
CA PHE A 154 -11.14 4.71 -6.31
C PHE A 154 -11.46 3.21 -6.28
N ALA A 155 -12.74 2.86 -6.39
CA ALA A 155 -13.20 1.47 -6.25
C ALA A 155 -12.65 0.52 -7.33
N PHE A 156 -12.25 1.06 -8.47
CA PHE A 156 -11.67 0.33 -9.59
C PHE A 156 -10.21 0.76 -9.88
N SER A 157 -9.43 1.02 -8.83
CA SER A 157 -7.99 1.28 -8.94
C SER A 157 -7.19 0.03 -8.54
N PRO A 158 -6.54 -0.70 -9.48
CA PRO A 158 -5.84 -1.95 -9.20
C PRO A 158 -4.82 -1.84 -8.07
N ALA A 159 -3.99 -0.79 -8.06
CA ALA A 159 -3.00 -0.58 -7.02
C ALA A 159 -3.64 -0.40 -5.62
N LEU A 160 -4.78 0.31 -5.51
CA LEU A 160 -5.48 0.46 -4.23
C LEU A 160 -6.12 -0.86 -3.79
N ILE A 161 -6.67 -1.65 -4.71
CA ILE A 161 -7.24 -2.96 -4.39
C ILE A 161 -6.13 -3.89 -3.91
N ALA A 162 -5.02 -4.03 -4.66
CA ALA A 162 -3.92 -4.91 -4.32
C ALA A 162 -3.28 -4.54 -2.98
N HIS A 163 -2.76 -3.31 -2.84
CA HIS A 163 -1.97 -2.93 -1.68
C HIS A 163 -2.77 -2.74 -0.38
N PHE A 164 -4.09 -2.52 -0.45
CA PHE A 164 -4.94 -2.59 0.73
C PHE A 164 -5.40 -4.02 1.05
N SER A 165 -5.20 -4.97 0.14
CA SER A 165 -5.45 -6.40 0.36
C SER A 165 -4.20 -7.19 0.74
N ILE A 166 -3.08 -6.52 1.04
CA ILE A 166 -1.80 -7.09 1.49
C ILE A 166 -1.51 -6.57 2.91
N ALA A 167 -1.05 -7.43 3.82
CA ALA A 167 -0.75 -7.06 5.21
C ALA A 167 0.62 -6.35 5.30
N ALA A 168 0.72 -5.17 4.70
CA ALA A 168 1.94 -4.35 4.62
C ALA A 168 1.70 -2.91 5.11
N THR A 169 2.78 -2.12 5.18
CA THR A 169 2.76 -0.75 5.74
C THR A 169 2.21 0.31 4.77
N ASP A 170 2.14 0.01 3.48
CA ASP A 170 1.83 0.98 2.41
C ASP A 170 0.40 1.50 2.48
N GLY A 171 -0.57 0.63 2.81
CA GLY A 171 -1.96 1.01 3.02
C GLY A 171 -2.11 1.99 4.17
N ALA A 172 -1.48 1.72 5.31
CA ALA A 172 -1.48 2.62 6.46
C ALA A 172 -0.85 3.98 6.12
N ALA A 173 0.32 4.00 5.46
CA ALA A 173 0.97 5.22 5.03
C ALA A 173 0.07 6.07 4.12
N THR A 174 -0.56 5.44 3.14
CA THR A 174 -1.47 6.10 2.19
C THR A 174 -2.67 6.72 2.88
N LEU A 175 -3.32 5.97 3.77
CA LEU A 175 -4.46 6.46 4.55
C LEU A 175 -4.05 7.66 5.42
N PHE A 176 -2.98 7.53 6.21
CA PHE A 176 -2.67 8.54 7.22
C PHE A 176 -2.00 9.78 6.65
N ILE A 177 -1.30 9.72 5.50
CA ILE A 177 -0.88 10.92 4.77
C ILE A 177 -2.11 11.71 4.31
N PHE A 178 -3.08 11.05 3.69
CA PHE A 178 -4.29 11.72 3.21
C PHE A 178 -5.15 12.25 4.37
N ALA A 179 -5.34 11.45 5.43
CA ALA A 179 -6.11 11.85 6.60
C ALA A 179 -5.48 13.06 7.32
N THR A 180 -4.15 13.10 7.44
CA THR A 180 -3.42 14.22 8.05
C THR A 180 -3.52 15.48 7.21
N ALA A 181 -3.36 15.37 5.89
CA ALA A 181 -3.54 16.50 4.97
C ALA A 181 -4.97 17.07 5.06
N TRP A 182 -5.97 16.20 5.08
CA TRP A 182 -7.37 16.62 5.25
C TRP A 182 -7.67 17.19 6.63
N ALA A 183 -7.11 16.64 7.69
CA ALA A 183 -7.24 17.17 9.03
C ALA A 183 -6.58 18.56 9.18
N LEU A 184 -5.43 18.78 8.52
CA LEU A 184 -4.75 20.07 8.44
C LEU A 184 -5.65 21.14 7.79
N VAL A 185 -6.25 20.83 6.63
CA VAL A 185 -7.22 21.68 5.96
C VAL A 185 -8.37 22.08 6.90
N ARG A 186 -8.92 21.11 7.61
CA ARG A 186 -10.02 21.35 8.57
C ARG A 186 -9.61 22.12 9.82
N TRP A 187 -8.40 21.84 10.32
CA TRP A 187 -7.84 22.56 11.46
C TRP A 187 -7.59 24.02 11.11
N ARG A 188 -7.00 24.26 9.93
CA ARG A 188 -6.79 25.62 9.41
C ARG A 188 -8.10 26.42 9.35
N ALA A 189 -9.17 25.84 8.80
CA ALA A 189 -10.45 26.54 8.66
C ALA A 189 -11.04 27.01 10.01
N ARG A 190 -10.88 26.23 11.08
CA ARG A 190 -11.31 26.57 12.45
C ARG A 190 -10.47 25.80 13.47
N PRO A 191 -9.43 26.38 14.07
CA PRO A 191 -8.54 25.71 15.01
C PRO A 191 -9.18 25.59 16.42
N THR A 192 -10.21 24.74 16.54
CA THR A 192 -10.83 24.39 17.83
C THR A 192 -10.01 23.31 18.53
N TRP A 193 -10.09 23.20 19.87
CA TRP A 193 -9.41 22.15 20.63
C TRP A 193 -9.71 20.73 20.12
N ARG A 194 -10.98 20.45 19.79
CA ARG A 194 -11.38 19.16 19.21
C ARG A 194 -10.62 18.84 17.91
N ARG A 195 -10.46 19.84 17.03
CA ARG A 195 -9.70 19.67 15.79
C ARG A 195 -8.21 19.59 16.03
N THR A 196 -7.70 20.30 17.03
CA THR A 196 -6.30 20.25 17.44
C THR A 196 -5.92 18.87 17.94
N PHE A 197 -6.72 18.28 18.82
CA PHE A 197 -6.49 16.92 19.30
C PHE A 197 -6.64 15.88 18.16
N GLY A 198 -7.66 16.00 17.31
CA GLY A 198 -7.82 15.12 16.15
C GLY A 198 -6.64 15.20 15.18
N PHE A 199 -6.11 16.41 14.95
CA PHE A 199 -4.95 16.62 14.11
C PHE A 199 -3.66 16.07 14.76
N GLY A 200 -3.42 16.35 16.05
CA GLY A 200 -2.28 15.81 16.79
C GLY A 200 -2.27 14.27 16.86
N LEU A 201 -3.44 13.66 17.05
CA LEU A 201 -3.60 12.20 16.98
C LEU A 201 -3.17 11.68 15.60
N LEU A 202 -3.68 12.26 14.51
CA LEU A 202 -3.35 11.83 13.15
C LEU A 202 -1.88 12.07 12.79
N LEU A 203 -1.24 13.14 13.32
CA LEU A 203 0.20 13.35 13.17
C LEU A 203 1.02 12.23 13.83
N GLY A 204 0.63 11.80 15.04
CA GLY A 204 1.31 10.71 15.73
C GLY A 204 1.12 9.37 15.03
N VAL A 205 -0.11 9.07 14.61
CA VAL A 205 -0.43 7.85 13.85
C VAL A 205 0.27 7.83 12.48
N LEU A 206 0.40 8.98 11.81
CA LEU A 206 1.17 9.12 10.57
C LEU A 206 2.63 8.67 10.74
N LEU A 207 3.29 9.11 11.83
CA LEU A 207 4.66 8.71 12.15
C LEU A 207 4.79 7.21 12.44
N LEU A 208 3.75 6.60 13.03
CA LEU A 208 3.70 5.16 13.31
C LEU A 208 3.33 4.30 12.09
N ALA A 209 2.87 4.90 10.97
CA ALA A 209 2.43 4.15 9.79
C ALA A 209 3.62 3.64 8.95
N LYS A 210 4.57 4.50 8.62
CA LYS A 210 5.78 4.16 7.85
C LYS A 210 6.82 5.27 8.04
N PHE A 211 8.11 4.95 8.16
CA PHE A 211 9.15 5.97 8.34
C PHE A 211 9.23 6.97 7.17
N SER A 212 8.93 6.53 5.94
CA SER A 212 8.86 7.42 4.77
C SER A 212 7.75 8.48 4.84
N THR A 213 6.87 8.45 5.87
CA THR A 213 5.86 9.48 6.11
C THR A 213 6.41 10.69 6.88
N ALA A 214 7.60 10.59 7.51
CA ALA A 214 8.19 11.66 8.30
C ALA A 214 8.28 13.01 7.58
N PRO A 215 8.64 13.10 6.28
CA PRO A 215 8.60 14.36 5.55
C PRO A 215 7.19 14.93 5.35
N SER A 216 6.17 14.09 5.22
CA SER A 216 4.77 14.57 5.20
C SER A 216 4.37 15.16 6.55
N PHE A 217 4.87 14.60 7.66
CA PHE A 217 4.74 15.20 8.98
C PHE A 217 5.41 16.60 9.03
N LEU A 218 6.65 16.71 8.56
CA LEU A 218 7.36 18.00 8.50
C LEU A 218 6.64 19.00 7.60
N LEU A 219 6.09 18.58 6.46
CA LEU A 219 5.27 19.43 5.59
C LEU A 219 4.02 19.92 6.31
N ALA A 220 3.35 19.06 7.07
CA ALA A 220 2.18 19.45 7.86
C ALA A 220 2.55 20.51 8.89
N LEU A 221 3.69 20.36 9.60
CA LEU A 221 4.21 21.37 10.51
C LEU A 221 4.56 22.68 9.80
N LEU A 222 5.23 22.62 8.65
CA LEU A 222 5.55 23.81 7.84
C LEU A 222 4.27 24.56 7.45
N TRP A 223 3.25 23.84 6.98
CA TRP A 223 1.95 24.46 6.69
C TRP A 223 1.30 25.07 7.95
N MET A 224 1.40 24.43 9.08
CA MET A 224 0.92 25.04 10.34
C MET A 224 1.63 26.36 10.63
N LEU A 225 2.95 26.43 10.43
CA LEU A 225 3.75 27.62 10.65
C LEU A 225 3.43 28.74 9.63
N LEU A 226 3.38 28.40 8.35
CA LEU A 226 3.12 29.36 7.27
C LEU A 226 1.69 29.94 7.34
N LEU A 227 0.69 29.11 7.61
CA LEU A 227 -0.70 29.55 7.69
C LEU A 227 -1.00 30.40 8.93
N GLY A 228 -0.11 30.39 9.92
CA GLY A 228 -0.16 31.34 11.05
C GLY A 228 0.41 32.72 10.70
N ALA A 229 1.23 32.81 9.65
CA ALA A 229 1.92 34.03 9.23
C ALA A 229 1.27 34.72 8.01
N ASP A 230 0.38 34.03 7.29
CA ASP A 230 -0.08 34.51 5.98
C ASP A 230 -1.28 35.48 6.07
N ARG A 231 -1.01 36.74 5.68
CA ARG A 231 -2.02 37.84 5.56
C ARG A 231 -2.83 37.75 4.27
N VAL A 232 -2.45 36.88 3.33
CA VAL A 232 -2.96 36.86 1.95
C VAL A 232 -4.24 36.04 1.80
N ILE A 233 -4.44 35.01 2.62
CA ILE A 233 -5.51 34.03 2.38
C ILE A 233 -6.77 34.28 3.21
N GLN A 234 -6.68 34.90 4.38
CA GLN A 234 -7.77 35.50 5.21
C GLN A 234 -7.15 36.23 6.40
N PRO A 235 -7.87 37.13 7.14
CA PRO A 235 -7.31 37.79 8.30
C PRO A 235 -6.79 36.77 9.30
N PRO A 236 -5.56 36.94 9.81
CA PRO A 236 -4.86 35.91 10.57
C PRO A 236 -5.66 35.51 11.80
N ALA A 237 -6.15 34.27 11.84
CA ALA A 237 -6.40 33.67 13.14
C ALA A 237 -5.04 33.71 13.84
N ARG A 238 -4.91 34.51 14.91
CA ARG A 238 -3.67 34.66 15.69
C ARG A 238 -3.09 33.28 15.92
N TRP A 239 -1.82 33.07 15.52
CA TRP A 239 -1.10 31.84 15.75
C TRP A 239 -1.28 31.40 17.20
N ASN A 240 -1.77 30.22 17.42
CA ASN A 240 -2.07 29.71 18.75
C ASN A 240 -1.02 28.66 19.14
N TRP A 241 0.11 29.13 19.69
CA TRP A 241 1.20 28.30 20.13
C TRP A 241 0.76 27.18 21.08
N SER A 242 -0.24 27.43 21.94
CA SER A 242 -0.74 26.40 22.85
C SER A 242 -1.41 25.24 22.12
N LYS A 243 -2.13 25.50 21.04
CA LYS A 243 -2.75 24.45 20.22
C LYS A 243 -1.71 23.68 19.42
N THR A 244 -0.69 24.35 18.89
CA THR A 244 0.42 23.69 18.19
C THR A 244 1.20 22.80 19.16
N ALA A 245 1.57 23.32 20.32
CA ALA A 245 2.26 22.53 21.35
C ALA A 245 1.42 21.32 21.79
N ALA A 246 0.12 21.50 22.01
CA ALA A 246 -0.79 20.41 22.38
C ALA A 246 -0.88 19.33 21.28
N ALA A 247 -0.93 19.73 19.99
CA ALA A 247 -0.93 18.78 18.89
C ALA A 247 0.37 17.97 18.82
N LEU A 248 1.52 18.63 19.01
CA LEU A 248 2.84 17.98 19.01
C LEU A 248 3.04 17.07 20.22
N LEU A 249 2.64 17.51 21.41
CA LEU A 249 2.68 16.68 22.61
C LEU A 249 1.83 15.42 22.45
N LEU A 250 0.62 15.57 21.92
CA LEU A 250 -0.23 14.42 21.63
C LEU A 250 0.39 13.50 20.57
N ALA A 251 0.96 14.05 19.49
CA ALA A 251 1.62 13.24 18.47
C ALA A 251 2.80 12.44 19.04
N SER A 252 3.64 13.07 19.89
CA SER A 252 4.75 12.39 20.57
C SER A 252 4.24 11.31 21.53
N SER A 253 3.17 11.58 22.27
CA SER A 253 2.54 10.60 23.16
C SER A 253 1.97 9.40 22.39
N VAL A 254 1.39 9.63 21.21
CA VAL A 254 0.89 8.57 20.33
C VAL A 254 2.04 7.70 19.80
N VAL A 255 3.17 8.32 19.41
CA VAL A 255 4.36 7.56 19.01
C VAL A 255 4.85 6.69 20.17
N TRP A 256 4.95 7.26 21.36
CA TRP A 256 5.37 6.53 22.56
C TRP A 256 4.41 5.39 22.92
N ALA A 257 3.10 5.63 22.84
CA ALA A 257 2.08 4.59 23.04
C ALA A 257 2.17 3.45 22.02
N GLY A 258 2.52 3.75 20.76
CA GLY A 258 2.74 2.75 19.71
C GLY A 258 3.89 1.77 19.99
N TYR A 259 4.85 2.19 20.82
CA TYR A 259 5.91 1.35 21.38
C TYR A 259 5.64 0.94 22.85
N PHE A 260 4.39 0.82 23.24
CA PHE A 260 3.94 0.36 24.57
C PHE A 260 4.57 1.11 25.74
N PHE A 261 4.83 2.42 25.54
CA PHE A 261 5.47 3.33 26.51
C PHE A 261 6.90 2.91 26.89
N HIS A 262 7.61 2.25 25.97
CA HIS A 262 9.00 1.89 26.18
C HIS A 262 9.89 3.12 26.40
N VAL A 263 10.88 2.95 27.28
CA VAL A 263 11.92 3.94 27.56
C VAL A 263 13.27 3.27 27.39
N SER A 264 14.01 3.67 26.38
CA SER A 264 15.34 3.17 26.09
C SER A 264 16.40 3.97 26.87
N ARG A 265 17.52 3.34 27.18
CA ARG A 265 18.64 3.99 27.86
C ARG A 265 19.82 4.12 26.91
N LEU A 266 20.31 5.34 26.73
CA LEU A 266 21.52 5.66 26.00
C LEU A 266 22.61 6.04 27.00
N THR A 267 23.69 5.28 27.06
CA THR A 267 24.83 5.54 27.93
C THR A 267 26.07 5.76 27.09
N VAL A 268 26.78 6.86 27.32
CA VAL A 268 28.12 7.09 26.78
C VAL A 268 29.10 7.01 27.93
N ARG A 269 30.07 6.12 27.84
CA ARG A 269 31.11 5.92 28.83
C ARG A 269 32.40 5.51 28.15
N ASP A 270 33.51 6.19 28.53
CA ASP A 270 34.88 5.86 28.08
C ASP A 270 34.98 5.65 26.56
N GLY A 271 34.43 6.60 25.79
CA GLY A 271 34.41 6.54 24.33
C GLY A 271 33.51 5.47 23.70
N THR A 272 32.64 4.85 24.51
CA THR A 272 31.68 3.82 24.05
C THR A 272 30.25 4.26 24.29
N LEU A 273 29.45 4.23 23.23
CA LEU A 273 28.00 4.42 23.29
C LEU A 273 27.34 3.05 23.40
N THR A 274 26.52 2.89 24.43
CA THR A 274 25.67 1.71 24.62
C THR A 274 24.21 2.16 24.63
N ALA A 275 23.41 1.66 23.68
CA ALA A 275 21.97 1.86 23.63
C ALA A 275 21.25 0.56 24.01
N THR A 276 20.49 0.63 25.12
CA THR A 276 19.70 -0.51 25.64
C THR A 276 18.23 -0.24 25.40
N PHE A 277 17.57 -1.16 24.76
CA PHE A 277 16.14 -1.11 24.44
C PHE A 277 15.36 -2.12 25.28
N PRO A 278 14.13 -1.80 25.70
CA PRO A 278 13.30 -2.76 26.41
C PRO A 278 13.05 -4.03 25.60
N ASN A 279 13.17 -5.19 26.26
CA ASN A 279 12.92 -6.51 25.68
C ASN A 279 13.80 -6.91 24.49
N TRP A 280 14.86 -6.16 24.16
CA TRP A 280 15.84 -6.57 23.17
C TRP A 280 16.83 -7.57 23.75
N ASN A 281 17.30 -8.50 22.91
CA ASN A 281 18.23 -9.56 23.34
C ASN A 281 19.63 -9.02 23.65
N ALA A 282 20.07 -7.95 22.96
CA ALA A 282 21.37 -7.34 23.14
C ALA A 282 21.35 -5.82 22.97
N PRO A 283 22.20 -5.07 23.68
CA PRO A 283 22.36 -3.66 23.45
C PRO A 283 23.11 -3.38 22.14
N ILE A 284 22.89 -2.20 21.54
CA ILE A 284 23.72 -1.70 20.47
C ILE A 284 24.95 -1.02 21.10
N VAL A 285 26.15 -1.48 20.75
CA VAL A 285 27.41 -0.93 21.23
C VAL A 285 28.22 -0.35 20.06
N LYS A 286 28.66 0.91 20.20
CA LYS A 286 29.42 1.61 19.15
C LYS A 286 30.51 2.50 19.76
N PRO A 287 31.70 2.60 19.17
CA PRO A 287 32.69 3.60 19.55
C PRO A 287 32.17 5.00 19.18
N VAL A 288 32.40 5.97 20.05
CA VAL A 288 32.11 7.39 19.83
C VAL A 288 33.32 8.23 20.18
N ARG A 289 33.49 9.37 19.51
CA ARG A 289 34.57 10.32 19.82
C ARG A 289 34.11 11.24 20.95
N GLY A 290 34.91 11.34 21.99
CA GLY A 290 34.71 12.26 23.11
C GLY A 290 34.77 11.59 24.48
N ASP A 291 35.20 12.34 25.50
CA ASP A 291 35.44 11.85 26.87
C ASP A 291 34.25 12.14 27.82
N ARG A 292 33.09 12.54 27.28
CA ARG A 292 31.92 12.87 28.11
C ARG A 292 31.18 11.60 28.49
N ASN A 293 31.04 11.37 29.78
CA ASN A 293 30.23 10.31 30.34
C ASN A 293 28.84 10.85 30.70
N TYR A 294 27.78 10.26 30.12
CA TYR A 294 26.38 10.60 30.42
C TYR A 294 25.45 9.44 30.18
N SER A 295 24.27 9.50 30.80
CA SER A 295 23.19 8.56 30.55
C SER A 295 21.89 9.34 30.31
N LEU A 296 21.16 8.99 29.27
CA LEU A 296 19.92 9.63 28.85
C LEU A 296 18.82 8.58 28.71
N LEU A 297 17.62 8.91 29.18
CA LEU A 297 16.40 8.13 28.96
C LEU A 297 15.64 8.70 27.76
N ILE A 298 15.29 7.85 26.81
CA ILE A 298 14.66 8.23 25.54
C ILE A 298 13.34 7.47 25.39
N PRO A 299 12.17 8.16 25.47
CA PRO A 299 10.91 7.55 25.13
C PRO A 299 10.89 7.06 23.67
N ALA A 300 10.37 5.86 23.42
CA ALA A 300 10.33 5.23 22.11
C ALA A 300 11.68 5.27 21.36
N GLY A 301 12.78 4.92 22.03
CA GLY A 301 14.13 4.92 21.41
C GLY A 301 14.21 3.99 20.19
N GLU A 302 13.41 2.94 20.14
CA GLU A 302 13.25 2.01 19.01
C GLU A 302 12.79 2.75 17.74
N TYR A 303 11.95 3.78 17.85
CA TYR A 303 11.55 4.62 16.72
C TYR A 303 12.74 5.33 16.09
N ILE A 304 13.62 5.88 16.92
CA ILE A 304 14.83 6.60 16.46
C ILE A 304 15.80 5.63 15.77
N GLU A 305 15.97 4.44 16.37
CA GLU A 305 16.86 3.42 15.79
C GLU A 305 16.32 2.90 14.46
N GLY A 306 15.02 2.60 14.37
CA GLY A 306 14.38 2.17 13.13
C GLY A 306 14.47 3.23 12.03
N PHE A 307 14.29 4.51 12.36
CA PHE A 307 14.46 5.59 11.40
C PHE A 307 15.92 5.70 10.93
N ARG A 308 16.88 5.53 11.83
CA ARG A 308 18.33 5.49 11.49
C ARG A 308 18.64 4.31 10.56
N GLU A 309 18.04 3.16 10.82
CA GLU A 309 18.19 1.96 9.98
C GLU A 309 17.66 2.20 8.57
N LEU A 310 16.46 2.79 8.42
CA LEU A 310 15.92 3.19 7.11
C LEU A 310 16.88 4.12 6.35
N VAL A 311 17.44 5.14 7.03
CA VAL A 311 18.38 6.08 6.39
C VAL A 311 19.64 5.37 5.94
N ARG A 312 20.16 4.43 6.75
CA ARG A 312 21.33 3.59 6.40
C ARG A 312 21.03 2.75 5.17
N HIS A 313 19.91 2.04 5.17
CA HIS A 313 19.47 1.17 4.09
C HIS A 313 19.28 1.95 2.78
N ASN A 314 18.63 3.12 2.82
CA ASN A 314 18.47 3.96 1.62
C ASN A 314 19.81 4.48 1.06
N ARG A 315 20.83 4.68 1.91
CA ARG A 315 22.19 5.06 1.45
C ARG A 315 22.90 3.91 0.74
N GLN A 316 22.72 2.69 1.21
CA GLN A 316 23.27 1.48 0.61
C GLN A 316 22.61 1.17 -0.72
N GLY A 317 21.30 1.46 -0.84
CA GLY A 317 20.47 1.07 -1.98
C GLY A 317 20.03 -0.38 -1.89
N GLN A 318 19.25 -0.83 -2.86
CA GLN A 318 18.72 -2.19 -2.92
C GLN A 318 18.71 -2.69 -4.36
N PRO A 319 18.90 -4.00 -4.61
CA PRO A 319 18.76 -4.56 -5.94
C PRO A 319 17.42 -4.20 -6.58
N ALA A 320 17.45 -3.76 -7.81
CA ALA A 320 16.27 -3.32 -8.54
C ALA A 320 16.37 -3.64 -10.03
N PHE A 321 15.21 -3.68 -10.71
CA PHE A 321 15.13 -3.92 -12.14
C PHE A 321 14.31 -2.82 -12.82
N PHE A 322 14.82 -2.31 -13.93
CA PHE A 322 14.18 -1.22 -14.65
C PHE A 322 14.47 -1.30 -16.15
N LEU A 323 13.42 -1.45 -16.96
CA LEU A 323 13.47 -1.45 -18.43
C LEU A 323 14.57 -2.37 -19.00
N GLY A 324 14.62 -3.62 -18.55
CA GLY A 324 15.57 -4.62 -19.02
C GLY A 324 16.94 -4.58 -18.34
N GLN A 325 17.15 -3.72 -17.35
CA GLN A 325 18.41 -3.57 -16.64
C GLN A 325 18.27 -3.92 -15.17
N ALA A 326 19.10 -4.83 -14.67
CA ALA A 326 19.26 -5.11 -13.24
C ALA A 326 20.36 -4.20 -12.66
N SER A 327 20.17 -3.73 -11.43
CA SER A 327 21.15 -2.97 -10.66
C SER A 327 21.19 -3.49 -9.23
N THR A 328 22.37 -3.61 -8.65
CA THR A 328 22.56 -4.02 -7.26
C THR A 328 22.22 -2.94 -6.24
N HIS A 329 22.12 -1.68 -6.68
CA HIS A 329 21.97 -0.53 -5.77
C HIS A 329 20.77 0.37 -6.12
N GLY A 330 19.99 0.05 -7.18
CA GLY A 330 18.90 0.89 -7.66
C GLY A 330 19.36 2.28 -8.10
N GLY A 331 18.52 3.30 -7.90
CA GLY A 331 18.90 4.71 -8.03
C GLY A 331 18.55 5.37 -9.37
N TRP A 332 17.66 4.80 -10.18
CA TRP A 332 17.18 5.46 -11.40
C TRP A 332 16.19 6.59 -11.09
N LYS A 333 16.54 7.81 -11.44
CA LYS A 333 15.70 9.00 -11.21
C LYS A 333 14.38 8.94 -11.98
N LEU A 334 14.34 8.29 -13.13
CA LEU A 334 13.12 8.13 -13.94
C LEU A 334 12.26 6.92 -13.51
N TYR A 335 12.69 6.15 -12.53
CA TYR A 335 11.97 4.94 -12.11
C TYR A 335 10.52 5.25 -11.75
N TYR A 336 10.26 6.09 -10.77
CA TYR A 336 8.89 6.37 -10.33
C TYR A 336 8.03 7.11 -11.35
N PRO A 337 8.53 8.11 -12.12
CA PRO A 337 7.79 8.64 -13.25
C PRO A 337 7.34 7.57 -14.25
N VAL A 338 8.22 6.62 -14.60
CA VAL A 338 7.89 5.52 -15.53
C VAL A 338 6.96 4.49 -14.86
N VAL A 339 7.17 4.16 -13.58
CA VAL A 339 6.26 3.30 -12.82
C VAL A 339 4.84 3.88 -12.82
N ILE A 340 4.68 5.19 -12.58
CA ILE A 340 3.36 5.85 -12.64
C ILE A 340 2.74 5.68 -14.04
N LEU A 341 3.49 5.85 -15.12
CA LEU A 341 3.00 5.68 -16.49
C LEU A 341 2.59 4.24 -16.81
N LEU A 342 3.29 3.24 -16.25
CA LEU A 342 3.08 1.82 -16.56
C LEU A 342 2.08 1.14 -15.62
N LYS A 343 1.93 1.63 -14.37
CA LYS A 343 1.17 0.96 -13.31
C LYS A 343 -0.12 1.68 -12.93
N TRP A 344 -0.23 2.98 -13.19
CA TRP A 344 -1.47 3.69 -12.90
C TRP A 344 -2.46 3.52 -14.05
N PRO A 345 -3.77 3.29 -13.76
CA PRO A 345 -4.76 3.24 -14.81
C PRO A 345 -4.69 4.49 -15.68
N THR A 346 -4.48 4.31 -16.99
CA THR A 346 -4.24 5.40 -17.94
C THR A 346 -5.33 6.48 -17.87
N ILE A 347 -6.58 6.04 -17.67
CA ILE A 347 -7.73 6.95 -17.57
C ILE A 347 -7.63 7.78 -16.28
N VAL A 348 -7.33 7.18 -15.14
CA VAL A 348 -7.17 7.91 -13.87
C VAL A 348 -6.03 8.91 -13.98
N LEU A 349 -4.89 8.52 -14.55
CA LEU A 349 -3.74 9.41 -14.75
C LEU A 349 -4.10 10.58 -15.67
N ALA A 350 -4.70 10.31 -16.83
CA ALA A 350 -5.12 11.35 -17.78
C ALA A 350 -6.12 12.33 -17.17
N LEU A 351 -7.14 11.82 -16.47
CA LEU A 351 -8.12 12.67 -15.77
C LEU A 351 -7.47 13.50 -14.66
N SER A 352 -6.53 12.91 -13.89
CA SER A 352 -5.83 13.62 -12.82
C SER A 352 -4.96 14.74 -13.34
N LEU A 353 -4.18 14.49 -14.41
CA LEU A 353 -3.35 15.51 -15.07
C LEU A 353 -4.20 16.61 -15.70
N THR A 354 -5.33 16.25 -16.33
CA THR A 354 -6.28 17.23 -16.90
C THR A 354 -6.90 18.07 -15.79
N GLY A 355 -7.30 17.46 -14.67
CA GLY A 355 -7.84 18.16 -13.51
C GLY A 355 -6.83 19.13 -12.90
N LEU A 356 -5.57 18.70 -12.74
CA LEU A 356 -4.48 19.57 -12.29
C LEU A 356 -4.23 20.73 -13.27
N ALA A 357 -4.17 20.48 -14.58
CA ALA A 357 -3.99 21.51 -15.60
C ALA A 357 -5.16 22.51 -15.58
N MET A 358 -6.40 22.03 -15.41
CA MET A 358 -7.56 22.93 -15.26
C MET A 358 -7.48 23.75 -13.96
N ALA A 359 -7.04 23.18 -12.85
CA ALA A 359 -6.81 23.93 -11.61
C ALA A 359 -5.81 25.07 -11.82
N LEU A 360 -4.67 24.79 -12.45
CA LEU A 360 -3.65 25.79 -12.79
C LEU A 360 -4.20 26.87 -13.72
N ARG A 361 -4.92 26.48 -14.79
CA ARG A 361 -5.57 27.44 -15.70
C ARG A 361 -6.60 28.33 -15.01
N ARG A 362 -7.35 27.80 -14.05
CA ARG A 362 -8.32 28.60 -13.27
C ARG A 362 -7.62 29.67 -12.45
N ILE A 363 -6.44 29.37 -11.87
CA ILE A 363 -5.63 30.37 -11.16
C ILE A 363 -5.17 31.47 -12.11
N THR A 364 -4.57 31.12 -13.25
CA THR A 364 -4.07 32.12 -14.21
C THR A 364 -5.19 33.02 -14.72
N ARG A 365 -6.43 32.51 -14.75
CA ARG A 365 -7.63 33.29 -15.12
C ARG A 365 -8.31 33.96 -13.94
N LYS A 366 -7.69 33.95 -12.74
CA LYS A 366 -8.26 34.50 -11.49
C LYS A 366 -9.64 33.90 -11.12
N LEU A 367 -9.95 32.70 -11.60
CA LEU A 367 -11.13 31.93 -11.21
C LEU A 367 -10.90 31.22 -9.88
N GLN A 368 -11.96 31.07 -9.10
CA GLN A 368 -11.84 30.46 -7.80
C GLN A 368 -11.44 28.98 -7.90
N VAL A 369 -10.40 28.62 -7.14
CA VAL A 369 -10.00 27.24 -6.82
C VAL A 369 -9.97 27.13 -5.30
N PRO A 370 -10.55 26.09 -4.69
CA PRO A 370 -10.50 25.95 -3.24
C PRO A 370 -9.04 26.01 -2.74
N PRO A 371 -8.68 26.94 -1.85
CA PRO A 371 -7.30 27.05 -1.34
C PRO A 371 -6.81 25.74 -0.69
N ASP A 372 -7.73 25.00 -0.08
CA ASP A 372 -7.49 23.73 0.56
C ASP A 372 -6.96 22.66 -0.41
N LEU A 373 -7.30 22.76 -1.70
CA LEU A 373 -6.80 21.86 -2.73
C LEU A 373 -5.28 21.97 -2.91
N TRP A 374 -4.69 23.14 -2.70
CA TRP A 374 -3.23 23.35 -2.81
C TRP A 374 -2.48 22.77 -1.63
N ILE A 375 -3.06 22.86 -0.43
CA ILE A 375 -2.53 22.16 0.73
C ILE A 375 -2.53 20.64 0.45
N MET A 376 -3.65 20.12 -0.05
CA MET A 376 -3.74 18.71 -0.42
C MET A 376 -2.73 18.33 -1.51
N ALA A 377 -2.55 19.17 -2.55
CA ALA A 377 -1.62 18.93 -3.66
C ALA A 377 -0.14 18.91 -3.24
N SER A 378 0.22 19.66 -2.19
CA SER A 378 1.61 19.73 -1.73
C SER A 378 2.15 18.39 -1.19
N PHE A 379 1.28 17.54 -0.64
CA PHE A 379 1.67 16.23 -0.10
C PHE A 379 2.14 15.26 -1.20
N PRO A 380 1.37 14.97 -2.26
CA PRO A 380 1.86 14.12 -3.34
C PRO A 380 3.05 14.72 -4.08
N ALA A 381 3.12 16.06 -4.23
CA ALA A 381 4.25 16.74 -4.85
C ALA A 381 5.55 16.51 -4.04
N LEU A 382 5.50 16.67 -2.71
CA LEU A 382 6.63 16.35 -1.84
C LEU A 382 7.01 14.87 -1.93
N TYR A 383 6.00 14.00 -1.92
CA TYR A 383 6.24 12.55 -1.94
C TYR A 383 6.96 12.12 -3.23
N LEU A 384 6.53 12.64 -4.38
CA LEU A 384 7.21 12.41 -5.66
C LEU A 384 8.63 12.99 -5.68
N ALA A 385 8.79 14.23 -5.18
CA ALA A 385 10.09 14.89 -5.11
C ALA A 385 11.12 14.09 -4.28
N MET A 386 10.66 13.35 -3.29
CA MET A 386 11.49 12.48 -2.45
C MET A 386 11.71 11.10 -3.07
N ALA A 387 10.71 10.55 -3.76
CA ALA A 387 10.82 9.26 -4.40
C ALA A 387 11.83 9.28 -5.56
N ILE A 388 11.88 10.36 -6.33
CA ILE A 388 12.80 10.50 -7.48
C ILE A 388 14.27 10.24 -7.12
N PRO A 389 14.87 10.84 -6.07
CA PRO A 389 16.26 10.60 -5.71
C PRO A 389 16.47 9.32 -4.85
N ALA A 390 15.41 8.63 -4.43
CA ALA A 390 15.52 7.46 -3.59
C ALA A 390 16.18 6.29 -4.34
N ARG A 391 16.97 5.50 -3.59
CA ARG A 391 17.60 4.28 -4.12
C ARG A 391 16.75 3.02 -3.94
N PHE A 392 15.57 3.14 -3.33
CA PHE A 392 14.56 2.08 -3.27
C PHE A 392 13.70 2.13 -4.54
N ASN A 393 14.07 1.38 -5.55
CA ASN A 393 13.32 1.27 -6.81
C ASN A 393 12.59 -0.08 -6.87
N LEU A 394 11.61 -0.29 -5.98
CA LEU A 394 10.98 -1.59 -5.74
C LEU A 394 9.55 -1.71 -6.24
N GLY A 395 8.85 -0.61 -6.47
CA GLY A 395 7.48 -0.73 -6.98
C GLY A 395 6.60 0.50 -6.80
N ASP A 396 5.41 0.44 -7.39
CA ASP A 396 4.38 1.49 -7.34
C ASP A 396 3.83 1.71 -5.92
N ARG A 397 3.99 0.72 -5.02
CA ARG A 397 3.67 0.84 -3.58
C ARG A 397 4.35 2.04 -2.92
N HIS A 398 5.53 2.43 -3.38
CA HIS A 398 6.26 3.59 -2.86
C HIS A 398 5.68 4.94 -3.31
N VAL A 399 4.86 4.98 -4.34
CA VAL A 399 4.12 6.17 -4.78
C VAL A 399 2.61 6.04 -4.58
N LEU A 400 2.17 4.96 -3.95
CA LEU A 400 0.77 4.72 -3.59
C LEU A 400 0.13 5.88 -2.82
N PRO A 401 0.81 6.57 -1.87
CA PRO A 401 0.24 7.72 -1.17
C PRO A 401 -0.20 8.88 -2.07
N MET A 402 0.23 8.94 -3.32
CA MET A 402 -0.20 9.97 -4.27
C MET A 402 -1.59 9.70 -4.88
N TYR A 403 -2.02 8.43 -4.95
CA TYR A 403 -3.28 8.02 -5.60
C TYR A 403 -4.53 8.76 -5.10
N PRO A 404 -4.83 8.84 -3.79
CA PRO A 404 -6.05 9.48 -3.32
C PRO A 404 -6.10 10.97 -3.66
N PHE A 405 -4.96 11.64 -3.76
CA PHE A 405 -4.88 13.03 -4.19
C PHE A 405 -5.09 13.16 -5.70
N ALA A 406 -4.51 12.27 -6.49
CA ALA A 406 -4.73 12.22 -7.94
C ALA A 406 -6.22 12.02 -8.26
N ILE A 407 -6.90 11.12 -7.55
CA ILE A 407 -8.34 10.90 -7.66
C ILE A 407 -9.16 12.16 -7.32
N LEU A 408 -8.73 12.99 -6.35
CA LEU A 408 -9.38 14.27 -6.08
C LEU A 408 -9.28 15.23 -7.27
N PHE A 409 -8.11 15.33 -7.93
CA PHE A 409 -7.95 16.15 -9.13
C PHE A 409 -8.78 15.60 -10.30
N ALA A 410 -8.81 14.29 -10.51
CA ALA A 410 -9.68 13.66 -11.49
C ALA A 410 -11.16 13.96 -11.19
N GLY A 411 -11.56 13.87 -9.92
CA GLY A 411 -12.90 14.19 -9.45
C GLY A 411 -13.28 15.65 -9.72
N ALA A 412 -12.36 16.60 -9.55
CA ALA A 412 -12.61 18.03 -9.77
C ALA A 412 -13.05 18.34 -11.21
N LEU A 413 -12.73 17.49 -12.19
CA LEU A 413 -13.22 17.62 -13.57
C LEU A 413 -14.74 17.53 -13.64
N TRP A 414 -15.36 16.73 -12.82
CA TRP A 414 -16.82 16.66 -12.76
C TRP A 414 -17.43 18.02 -12.42
N GLU A 415 -16.88 18.72 -11.45
CA GLU A 415 -17.36 20.05 -11.05
C GLU A 415 -17.08 21.11 -12.09
N TRP A 416 -15.91 21.06 -12.71
CA TRP A 416 -15.44 22.15 -13.60
C TRP A 416 -15.85 21.98 -15.06
N ALA A 417 -16.14 20.77 -15.51
CA ALA A 417 -16.40 20.45 -16.91
C ALA A 417 -17.77 19.82 -17.17
N ALA A 418 -18.40 19.18 -16.18
CA ALA A 418 -19.63 18.43 -16.34
C ALA A 418 -20.97 19.22 -16.34
N PRO A 419 -21.05 20.56 -16.27
CA PRO A 419 -22.34 21.26 -16.48
C PRO A 419 -22.97 20.94 -17.84
N ARG A 420 -22.17 20.44 -18.78
CA ARG A 420 -22.62 19.99 -20.12
C ARG A 420 -22.91 18.49 -20.08
N ARG A 421 -24.13 18.08 -20.45
CA ARG A 421 -24.54 16.67 -20.48
C ARG A 421 -23.60 15.76 -21.25
N THR A 422 -23.04 16.22 -22.38
CA THR A 422 -22.07 15.48 -23.18
C THR A 422 -20.77 15.21 -22.42
N VAL A 423 -20.25 16.19 -21.68
CA VAL A 423 -19.03 16.00 -20.87
C VAL A 423 -19.29 15.05 -19.71
N ALA A 424 -20.44 15.17 -19.05
CA ALA A 424 -20.80 14.22 -17.99
C ALA A 424 -20.90 12.79 -18.52
N ALA A 425 -21.53 12.58 -19.69
CA ALA A 425 -21.59 11.26 -20.34
C ALA A 425 -20.20 10.72 -20.68
N VAL A 426 -19.28 11.55 -21.18
CA VAL A 426 -17.89 11.16 -21.46
C VAL A 426 -17.18 10.77 -20.17
N LEU A 427 -17.31 11.52 -19.08
CA LEU A 427 -16.69 11.18 -17.79
C LEU A 427 -17.23 9.86 -17.22
N ILE A 428 -18.53 9.60 -17.34
CA ILE A 428 -19.14 8.32 -16.95
C ILE A 428 -18.58 7.17 -17.81
N LEU A 429 -18.50 7.36 -19.13
CA LEU A 429 -17.92 6.36 -20.03
C LEU A 429 -16.46 6.06 -19.66
N LEU A 430 -15.65 7.09 -19.40
CA LEU A 430 -14.26 6.91 -18.98
C LEU A 430 -14.17 6.17 -17.64
N ALA A 431 -15.03 6.45 -16.67
CA ALA A 431 -15.08 5.69 -15.42
C ALA A 431 -15.46 4.21 -15.65
N ALA A 432 -16.41 3.94 -16.56
CA ALA A 432 -16.80 2.59 -16.94
C ALA A 432 -15.65 1.83 -17.64
N LEU A 433 -14.94 2.50 -18.56
CA LEU A 433 -13.75 1.93 -19.23
C LEU A 433 -12.61 1.66 -18.23
N ASN A 434 -12.40 2.56 -17.26
CA ASN A 434 -11.45 2.34 -16.17
C ASN A 434 -11.83 1.10 -15.33
N ALA A 435 -13.11 0.92 -15.03
CA ALA A 435 -13.59 -0.26 -14.31
C ALA A 435 -13.39 -1.54 -15.14
N ALA A 436 -13.69 -1.51 -16.43
CA ALA A 436 -13.47 -2.64 -17.34
C ALA A 436 -11.99 -3.01 -17.45
N ASP A 437 -11.08 -2.01 -17.53
CA ASP A 437 -9.64 -2.23 -17.57
C ASP A 437 -9.11 -2.85 -16.26
N ALA A 438 -9.58 -2.37 -15.10
CA ALA A 438 -9.24 -2.96 -13.81
C ALA A 438 -9.73 -4.40 -13.67
N LEU A 439 -10.99 -4.67 -14.05
CA LEU A 439 -11.60 -5.99 -13.95
C LEU A 439 -10.96 -7.02 -14.87
N ARG A 440 -10.30 -6.60 -15.95
CA ARG A 440 -9.54 -7.49 -16.84
C ARG A 440 -8.39 -8.20 -16.12
N TYR A 441 -7.81 -7.56 -15.09
CA TYR A 441 -6.75 -8.14 -14.27
C TYR A 441 -7.26 -8.86 -13.01
N ALA A 442 -8.58 -8.84 -12.75
CA ALA A 442 -9.13 -9.51 -11.59
C ALA A 442 -8.92 -11.04 -11.67
N PRO A 443 -8.45 -11.69 -10.60
CA PRO A 443 -8.10 -11.15 -9.29
C PRO A 443 -6.64 -10.67 -9.14
N GLY A 444 -5.78 -10.79 -10.14
CA GLY A 444 -4.33 -10.53 -10.12
C GLY A 444 -3.97 -9.03 -10.15
N TYR A 445 -4.63 -8.20 -9.34
CA TYR A 445 -4.45 -6.73 -9.37
C TYR A 445 -3.03 -6.23 -9.08
N LEU A 446 -2.20 -7.02 -8.38
CA LEU A 446 -0.81 -6.68 -8.13
C LEU A 446 0.00 -6.64 -9.43
N SER A 447 -0.30 -7.57 -10.33
CA SER A 447 0.36 -7.70 -11.64
C SER A 447 -0.20 -6.76 -12.71
N TYR A 448 -1.07 -5.81 -12.34
CA TYR A 448 -1.64 -4.86 -13.29
C TYR A 448 -0.58 -4.02 -13.98
N PHE A 449 -0.69 -3.90 -15.30
CA PHE A 449 -0.01 -2.92 -16.15
C PHE A 449 -1.03 -2.23 -17.05
N THR A 450 -0.71 -1.02 -17.50
CA THR A 450 -1.54 -0.28 -18.45
C THR A 450 -1.78 -1.09 -19.73
N PRO A 451 -2.88 -0.85 -20.49
CA PRO A 451 -3.23 -1.62 -21.69
C PRO A 451 -2.17 -1.63 -22.79
N PHE A 452 -1.16 -0.78 -22.70
CA PHE A 452 -0.06 -0.68 -23.68
C PHE A 452 1.03 -1.73 -23.44
N VAL A 453 1.01 -2.42 -22.29
CA VAL A 453 1.98 -3.46 -21.93
C VAL A 453 1.35 -4.84 -22.13
N ARG A 454 2.06 -5.71 -22.83
CA ARG A 454 1.66 -7.12 -22.96
C ARG A 454 2.00 -7.86 -21.67
N PRO A 455 1.06 -8.59 -21.05
CA PRO A 455 1.32 -9.30 -19.80
C PRO A 455 2.55 -10.20 -19.84
N ALA A 456 2.73 -10.97 -20.91
CA ALA A 456 3.86 -11.89 -21.09
C ALA A 456 5.24 -11.19 -21.17
N GLU A 457 5.28 -9.88 -21.41
CA GLU A 457 6.52 -9.09 -21.53
C GLU A 457 6.71 -8.12 -20.37
N SER A 458 5.77 -8.05 -19.43
CA SER A 458 5.78 -7.11 -18.30
C SER A 458 7.04 -7.24 -17.43
N PHE A 459 7.55 -8.47 -17.24
CA PHE A 459 8.77 -8.74 -16.49
C PHE A 459 10.03 -8.10 -17.10
N ARG A 460 10.00 -7.71 -18.39
CA ARG A 460 11.09 -6.98 -19.05
C ARG A 460 11.10 -5.50 -18.71
N LEU A 461 10.03 -4.99 -18.14
CA LEU A 461 9.89 -3.57 -17.80
C LEU A 461 10.10 -3.33 -16.31
N LEU A 462 9.36 -4.03 -15.47
CA LEU A 462 9.37 -3.89 -14.02
C LEU A 462 9.12 -5.25 -13.38
N THR A 463 9.74 -5.51 -12.25
CA THR A 463 9.61 -6.73 -11.46
C THR A 463 9.40 -6.42 -9.98
N ASP A 464 9.61 -7.39 -9.08
CA ASP A 464 9.36 -7.23 -7.66
C ASP A 464 7.89 -6.84 -7.41
N SER A 465 7.59 -6.07 -6.42
CA SER A 465 6.23 -5.67 -6.04
C SER A 465 5.41 -4.91 -7.10
N ASN A 466 5.98 -4.70 -8.31
CA ASN A 466 5.18 -4.28 -9.47
C ASN A 466 4.49 -5.43 -10.20
N LEU A 467 4.97 -6.66 -10.08
CA LEU A 467 4.51 -7.78 -10.88
C LEU A 467 4.47 -9.09 -10.10
N ASP A 468 5.58 -9.43 -9.47
CA ASP A 468 5.82 -10.69 -8.79
C ASP A 468 6.49 -10.43 -7.44
N TRP A 469 5.67 -10.47 -6.41
CA TRP A 469 6.10 -10.30 -5.02
C TRP A 469 5.95 -11.60 -4.22
N GLY A 470 5.92 -12.73 -4.90
CA GLY A 470 5.78 -14.07 -4.33
C GLY A 470 4.32 -14.51 -4.11
N GLN A 471 3.35 -13.85 -4.70
CA GLN A 471 1.92 -14.12 -4.48
C GLN A 471 1.38 -15.37 -5.21
N GLY A 472 2.13 -15.95 -6.15
CA GLY A 472 1.63 -16.95 -7.11
C GLY A 472 1.52 -18.40 -6.60
N LEU A 473 1.87 -18.72 -5.33
CA LEU A 473 1.93 -20.12 -4.87
C LEU A 473 0.57 -20.82 -4.87
N LEU A 474 -0.55 -20.11 -4.64
CA LEU A 474 -1.86 -20.75 -4.72
C LEU A 474 -2.20 -21.19 -6.14
N ALA A 475 -1.86 -20.38 -7.14
CA ALA A 475 -2.03 -20.74 -8.55
C ALA A 475 -1.12 -21.93 -8.95
N LEU A 476 0.12 -21.98 -8.44
CA LEU A 476 1.01 -23.11 -8.64
C LEU A 476 0.49 -24.40 -8.01
N ARG A 477 -0.10 -24.31 -6.81
CA ARG A 477 -0.74 -25.45 -6.14
C ARG A 477 -1.90 -26.01 -6.98
N GLU A 478 -2.72 -25.14 -7.57
CA GLU A 478 -3.80 -25.57 -8.46
C GLU A 478 -3.26 -26.20 -9.73
N TYR A 479 -2.23 -25.61 -10.34
CA TYR A 479 -1.55 -26.19 -11.49
C TYR A 479 -1.02 -27.61 -11.18
N GLN A 480 -0.34 -27.79 -10.05
CA GLN A 480 0.18 -29.12 -9.65
C GLN A 480 -0.94 -30.14 -9.42
N ARG A 481 -2.08 -29.72 -8.86
CA ARG A 481 -3.25 -30.60 -8.67
C ARG A 481 -3.83 -31.05 -10.01
N ASP A 482 -3.86 -30.18 -11.00
CA ASP A 482 -4.41 -30.44 -12.34
C ASP A 482 -3.42 -31.24 -13.24
N HIS A 483 -2.14 -31.34 -12.82
CA HIS A 483 -1.08 -32.11 -13.48
C HIS A 483 -0.42 -33.12 -12.51
N PRO A 484 -1.16 -34.14 -12.05
CA PRO A 484 -0.66 -35.08 -11.06
C PRO A 484 0.48 -35.93 -11.64
N GLY A 485 1.56 -36.07 -10.88
CA GLY A 485 2.75 -36.85 -11.25
C GLY A 485 3.78 -36.08 -12.08
N GLU A 486 3.51 -34.85 -12.50
CA GLU A 486 4.53 -34.00 -13.11
C GLU A 486 5.58 -33.57 -12.09
N ARG A 487 6.86 -33.76 -12.43
CA ARG A 487 7.98 -33.22 -11.66
C ARG A 487 8.12 -31.74 -11.96
N ILE A 488 8.04 -30.90 -10.91
CA ILE A 488 8.14 -29.45 -11.03
C ILE A 488 9.51 -29.00 -10.52
N TRP A 489 10.27 -28.34 -11.40
CA TRP A 489 11.49 -27.61 -11.08
C TRP A 489 11.13 -26.15 -10.83
N LEU A 490 11.34 -25.65 -9.61
CA LEU A 490 10.84 -24.34 -9.20
C LEU A 490 11.99 -23.38 -8.85
N SER A 491 11.98 -22.19 -9.48
CA SER A 491 12.73 -21.03 -9.04
C SER A 491 11.74 -19.93 -8.65
N TYR A 492 11.55 -19.77 -7.35
CA TYR A 492 10.50 -18.91 -6.77
C TYR A 492 11.10 -17.69 -6.08
N PHE A 493 10.57 -16.49 -6.37
CA PHE A 493 10.83 -15.27 -5.63
C PHE A 493 9.75 -15.08 -4.57
N GLY A 494 10.10 -15.34 -3.30
CA GLY A 494 9.22 -15.21 -2.16
C GLY A 494 9.90 -15.77 -0.91
N SER A 495 9.41 -15.38 0.25
CA SER A 495 9.98 -15.79 1.53
C SER A 495 9.39 -17.08 2.08
N VAL A 496 8.14 -17.41 1.73
CA VAL A 496 7.44 -18.60 2.23
C VAL A 496 7.90 -19.84 1.49
N ASP A 497 8.30 -20.88 2.23
CA ASP A 497 8.60 -22.19 1.64
C ASP A 497 7.36 -22.72 0.91
N PRO A 498 7.45 -23.12 -0.37
CA PRO A 498 6.31 -23.64 -1.13
C PRO A 498 5.60 -24.82 -0.48
N ARG A 499 6.32 -25.61 0.33
CA ARG A 499 5.78 -26.74 1.09
C ARG A 499 4.74 -26.33 2.14
N VAL A 500 4.78 -25.08 2.63
CA VAL A 500 3.76 -24.52 3.53
C VAL A 500 2.36 -24.51 2.88
N TYR A 501 2.33 -24.40 1.55
CA TYR A 501 1.10 -24.50 0.76
C TYR A 501 0.84 -25.90 0.17
N GLY A 502 1.65 -26.91 0.57
CA GLY A 502 1.51 -28.29 0.09
C GLY A 502 2.10 -28.54 -1.30
N ILE A 503 2.91 -27.61 -1.83
CA ILE A 503 3.54 -27.73 -3.14
C ILE A 503 4.78 -28.62 -3.01
N GLN A 504 4.89 -29.59 -3.92
CA GLN A 504 6.05 -30.47 -4.06
C GLN A 504 6.84 -30.04 -5.29
N SER A 505 8.07 -29.61 -5.10
CA SER A 505 8.93 -29.15 -6.18
C SER A 505 10.40 -29.34 -5.82
N ASP A 506 11.22 -29.52 -6.85
CA ASP A 506 12.67 -29.50 -6.75
C ASP A 506 13.19 -28.08 -7.00
N SER A 507 14.26 -27.68 -6.34
CA SER A 507 14.87 -26.36 -6.55
C SER A 507 15.48 -26.29 -7.97
N PHE A 508 15.15 -25.23 -8.69
CA PHE A 508 15.71 -24.96 -10.01
C PHE A 508 16.80 -23.89 -9.94
N ALA A 509 18.03 -24.31 -10.14
CA ALA A 509 19.19 -23.40 -10.13
C ALA A 509 19.59 -22.86 -11.52
N GLY A 510 18.77 -23.08 -12.56
CA GLY A 510 19.00 -22.56 -13.92
C GLY A 510 19.83 -23.46 -14.83
N ASN A 511 20.16 -24.69 -14.40
CA ASN A 511 20.89 -25.66 -15.20
C ASN A 511 20.05 -26.13 -16.41
N ARG A 512 20.72 -26.35 -17.56
CA ARG A 512 20.05 -26.78 -18.81
C ARG A 512 19.73 -28.27 -18.85
N ASN A 513 20.34 -29.05 -17.96
CA ASN A 513 20.22 -30.52 -17.93
C ASN A 513 19.02 -30.97 -17.08
N VAL A 514 17.88 -30.31 -17.23
CA VAL A 514 16.61 -30.70 -16.61
C VAL A 514 15.60 -31.03 -17.70
N SER A 515 14.74 -32.00 -17.43
CA SER A 515 13.57 -32.30 -18.26
C SER A 515 12.30 -32.21 -17.42
N GLY A 516 11.17 -31.95 -18.08
CA GLY A 516 9.88 -31.76 -17.44
C GLY A 516 9.47 -30.30 -17.28
N THR A 517 8.63 -30.06 -16.30
CA THR A 517 8.02 -28.75 -16.05
C THR A 517 8.94 -27.86 -15.21
N VAL A 518 9.37 -26.75 -15.79
CA VAL A 518 10.18 -25.71 -15.13
C VAL A 518 9.30 -24.49 -14.88
N VAL A 519 9.23 -24.04 -13.62
CA VAL A 519 8.48 -22.85 -13.20
C VAL A 519 9.45 -21.82 -12.65
N VAL A 520 9.46 -20.63 -13.24
CA VAL A 520 10.33 -19.54 -12.81
C VAL A 520 9.48 -18.28 -12.57
N SER A 521 9.65 -17.66 -11.41
CA SER A 521 8.97 -16.41 -11.12
C SER A 521 9.54 -15.24 -11.92
N ALA A 522 8.71 -14.26 -12.24
CA ALA A 522 9.05 -13.11 -13.08
C ALA A 522 10.28 -12.35 -12.55
N THR A 523 10.37 -12.17 -11.25
CA THR A 523 11.49 -11.47 -10.60
C THR A 523 12.80 -12.25 -10.74
N ASN A 524 12.78 -13.58 -10.62
CA ASN A 524 13.95 -14.41 -10.86
C ASN A 524 14.31 -14.47 -12.34
N LEU A 525 13.30 -14.52 -13.22
CA LEU A 525 13.50 -14.53 -14.67
C LEU A 525 14.19 -13.24 -15.17
N SER A 526 13.96 -12.10 -14.50
CA SER A 526 14.62 -10.83 -14.79
C SER A 526 16.07 -10.75 -14.28
N GLY A 527 16.46 -11.64 -13.36
CA GLY A 527 17.79 -11.64 -12.75
C GLY A 527 18.02 -10.63 -11.64
N GLN A 528 16.98 -9.91 -11.17
CA GLN A 528 17.10 -8.77 -10.24
C GLN A 528 17.90 -9.09 -8.97
N TYR A 529 17.67 -10.24 -8.35
CA TYR A 529 18.29 -10.64 -7.09
C TYR A 529 19.33 -11.77 -7.25
N LEU A 530 19.66 -12.13 -8.48
CA LEU A 530 20.58 -13.22 -8.75
C LEU A 530 22.03 -12.71 -8.81
N ALA A 531 22.96 -13.48 -8.25
CA ALA A 531 24.40 -13.23 -8.40
C ALA A 531 24.82 -13.25 -9.88
N GLU A 532 24.13 -14.07 -10.68
CA GLU A 532 24.28 -14.18 -12.13
C GLU A 532 22.95 -13.76 -12.80
N PRO A 533 22.75 -12.49 -13.17
CA PRO A 533 21.50 -12.01 -13.74
C PRO A 533 21.04 -12.75 -15.00
N GLU A 534 21.98 -13.27 -15.79
CA GLU A 534 21.74 -14.00 -17.05
C GLU A 534 21.38 -15.48 -16.85
N ARG A 535 21.29 -15.98 -15.63
CA ARG A 535 21.11 -17.42 -15.28
C ARG A 535 19.93 -18.09 -16.01
N TYR A 536 18.83 -17.38 -16.16
CA TYR A 536 17.60 -17.89 -16.80
C TYR A 536 17.41 -17.40 -18.22
N ARG A 537 18.38 -16.69 -18.81
CA ARG A 537 18.25 -16.08 -20.13
C ARG A 537 17.89 -17.08 -21.23
N TRP A 538 18.45 -18.28 -21.17
CA TRP A 538 18.17 -19.35 -22.13
C TRP A 538 16.68 -19.77 -22.16
N LEU A 539 15.93 -19.62 -21.07
CA LEU A 539 14.49 -19.86 -21.04
C LEU A 539 13.71 -18.82 -21.86
N LEU A 540 14.27 -17.61 -22.03
CA LEU A 540 13.63 -16.54 -22.81
C LEU A 540 13.64 -16.80 -24.31
N GLU A 541 14.45 -17.76 -24.78
CA GLU A 541 14.46 -18.25 -26.16
C GLU A 541 13.27 -19.19 -26.42
N GLN A 542 12.60 -19.65 -25.36
CA GLN A 542 11.43 -20.50 -25.40
C GLN A 542 10.17 -19.71 -25.06
N LYS A 543 9.02 -20.16 -25.58
CA LYS A 543 7.74 -19.60 -25.16
C LYS A 543 7.25 -20.35 -23.91
N PRO A 544 6.81 -19.66 -22.87
CA PRO A 544 6.15 -20.30 -21.74
C PRO A 544 4.87 -21.01 -22.22
N VAL A 545 4.60 -22.19 -21.68
CA VAL A 545 3.36 -22.94 -21.95
C VAL A 545 2.17 -22.20 -21.36
N THR A 546 2.35 -21.65 -20.16
CA THR A 546 1.37 -20.79 -19.47
C THR A 546 2.08 -19.87 -18.50
N ILE A 547 1.36 -18.84 -18.03
CA ILE A 547 1.80 -17.92 -16.98
C ILE A 547 0.73 -17.99 -15.89
N LEU A 548 1.12 -18.43 -14.70
CA LEU A 548 0.23 -18.53 -13.54
C LEU A 548 0.24 -17.20 -12.78
N ASP A 549 -0.94 -16.67 -12.50
CA ASP A 549 -1.13 -15.43 -11.74
C ASP A 549 -0.29 -14.25 -12.28
N ASP A 550 -0.09 -14.19 -13.60
CA ASP A 550 0.77 -13.22 -14.30
C ASP A 550 2.21 -13.11 -13.77
N SER A 551 2.62 -13.98 -12.84
CA SER A 551 3.88 -13.89 -12.08
C SER A 551 4.79 -15.11 -12.22
N LEU A 552 4.25 -16.31 -12.46
CA LEU A 552 5.02 -17.55 -12.56
C LEU A 552 4.98 -18.07 -13.98
N TYR A 553 6.12 -18.12 -14.64
CA TYR A 553 6.30 -18.56 -16.02
C TYR A 553 6.58 -20.06 -16.06
N VAL A 554 5.73 -20.83 -16.72
CA VAL A 554 5.82 -22.28 -16.85
C VAL A 554 6.42 -22.64 -18.21
N PHE A 555 7.49 -23.40 -18.20
CA PHE A 555 8.18 -23.89 -19.39
C PHE A 555 8.16 -25.42 -19.40
N GLN A 556 8.01 -26.02 -20.58
CA GLN A 556 8.15 -27.48 -20.77
C GLN A 556 9.47 -27.77 -21.44
N ILE A 557 10.41 -28.32 -20.69
CA ILE A 557 11.74 -28.67 -21.20
C ILE A 557 11.71 -30.13 -21.65
N ARG A 558 11.89 -30.34 -22.97
CA ARG A 558 11.99 -31.69 -23.53
C ARG A 558 13.35 -32.29 -23.17
N ASP A 559 13.36 -33.57 -22.94
CA ASP A 559 14.62 -34.33 -22.84
C ASP A 559 15.41 -34.13 -24.15
N SER A 560 16.42 -33.28 -24.09
CA SER A 560 17.44 -33.29 -25.15
C SER A 560 18.25 -34.55 -24.87
N GLY A 561 17.86 -35.67 -25.48
CA GLY A 561 18.65 -36.90 -25.47
C GLY A 561 20.14 -36.58 -25.70
N PRO A 562 21.07 -37.47 -25.35
CA PRO A 562 22.49 -37.19 -25.41
C PRO A 562 22.81 -36.61 -26.80
N GLN A 563 23.29 -35.37 -26.83
CA GLN A 563 23.83 -34.80 -28.06
C GLN A 563 25.01 -35.69 -28.45
N PRO A 564 25.05 -36.18 -29.71
CA PRO A 564 26.07 -37.08 -30.17
C PRO A 564 27.48 -36.50 -30.09
#